data_97de863a90a14f09f069dbccaad79a7f
#
_entry.id   97de863a90a14f09f069dbccaad79a7f
#
_cell.length_a   1.000
_cell.length_b   1.000
_cell.length_c   1.000
_cell.angle_alpha   90.00
_cell.angle_beta   90.00
_cell.angle_gamma   90.00
#
_symmetry.space_group_name_H-M   'P 1'
#
loop_
_entity.id
_entity.type
_entity.pdbx_description
1 polymer ?
#
loop_
_entity_poly.entity_id
_entity_poly.type
_entity_poly.pdbx_seq_one_letter_code
_entity_poly.pdbx_strand_id
1 'polypeptide(L)'
;MYVAGRMLLAFVIALVSLNAMSLQHDDQSANDTEIRIGNLMPYTGPLAEFSAIGKAESAYFDMINDRGGINGRKLRFISHDDNSDPTVALDLTRGLVERDNVLLMFGSFGTPGNLAVRSFLNERKIPQLFVASGNEEFGDPKAVPWTMGWQPSFRAQGRIYANYIQAFYPQRKIVVLWQNDQFGRELFKGINEGLGNLTQMILVDIAFEISDAYLETHVSILKRSGAEIFVFAGVPTTASQVIRLTADLQWHPVFILGDAAASIGTTLSPAGLENATGVISASFLKDPGDPAWKDDPAMKEWLFFMDKYYPKGDKASSAALYGYAAAETLVQVLKQCGDDLSRENVMRQAAALKDYEPSVVLPGIKVNTDPTNFRPIKQMRLVQFDGRTWQPIGDVLETAFSDAPHK
;
A
#
# COMPACT_ATOMS: atom_id res chain seq x y z
N MET A 1 4.31 -66.02 -41.49
CA MET A 1 3.89 -64.60 -41.60
C MET A 1 3.15 -64.14 -40.34
N TYR A 2 3.74 -64.30 -39.13
CA TYR A 2 3.06 -63.97 -37.86
C TYR A 2 4.04 -63.47 -36.76
N VAL A 3 5.20 -62.90 -37.12
CA VAL A 3 6.17 -62.44 -36.11
C VAL A 3 6.45 -60.94 -36.21
N ALA A 4 6.01 -60.25 -37.29
CA ALA A 4 6.33 -58.83 -37.50
C ALA A 4 5.33 -57.82 -36.82
N GLY A 5 4.18 -58.27 -36.30
CA GLY A 5 3.13 -57.39 -35.76
C GLY A 5 3.25 -57.04 -34.25
N ARG A 6 4.12 -57.77 -33.52
CA ARG A 6 4.22 -57.57 -32.04
C ARG A 6 5.33 -56.61 -31.60
N MET A 7 6.27 -56.27 -32.48
CA MET A 7 7.34 -55.31 -32.13
C MET A 7 6.96 -53.83 -32.35
N LEU A 8 5.94 -53.55 -33.21
CA LEU A 8 5.56 -52.15 -33.44
C LEU A 8 4.65 -51.58 -32.33
N LEU A 9 3.93 -52.45 -31.58
CA LEU A 9 3.02 -52.00 -30.50
C LEU A 9 3.77 -51.66 -29.21
N ALA A 10 4.93 -52.27 -28.98
CA ALA A 10 5.79 -52.00 -27.79
C ALA A 10 6.54 -50.67 -27.89
N PHE A 11 6.84 -50.18 -29.11
CA PHE A 11 7.57 -48.94 -29.33
C PHE A 11 6.67 -47.68 -29.24
N VAL A 12 5.40 -47.81 -29.53
CA VAL A 12 4.42 -46.69 -29.41
C VAL A 12 4.02 -46.44 -27.96
N ILE A 13 3.97 -47.48 -27.12
CA ILE A 13 3.66 -47.34 -25.68
C ILE A 13 4.83 -46.74 -24.91
N ALA A 14 6.10 -46.98 -25.32
CA ALA A 14 7.27 -46.37 -24.70
C ALA A 14 7.43 -44.88 -25.02
N LEU A 15 6.95 -44.40 -26.17
CA LEU A 15 6.99 -42.98 -26.59
C LEU A 15 5.89 -42.13 -25.94
N VAL A 16 4.78 -42.72 -25.53
CA VAL A 16 3.70 -42.00 -24.80
C VAL A 16 4.04 -41.85 -23.31
N SER A 17 4.85 -42.77 -22.76
CA SER A 17 5.29 -42.69 -21.35
C SER A 17 6.43 -41.66 -21.10
N LEU A 18 7.17 -41.24 -22.14
CA LEU A 18 8.22 -40.22 -21.99
C LEU A 18 7.72 -38.77 -22.04
N ASN A 19 6.47 -38.55 -22.52
CA ASN A 19 5.90 -37.21 -22.55
C ASN A 19 5.06 -36.83 -21.31
N ALA A 20 4.89 -37.75 -20.37
CA ALA A 20 4.20 -37.48 -19.09
C ALA A 20 5.17 -37.13 -17.93
N MET A 21 6.48 -37.03 -18.24
CA MET A 21 7.53 -36.63 -17.28
C MET A 21 7.99 -35.19 -17.52
N SER A 22 7.07 -34.33 -18.01
CA SER A 22 7.33 -32.92 -18.18
C SER A 22 6.70 -32.13 -17.05
N LEU A 23 7.57 -31.52 -16.24
CA LEU A 23 7.28 -30.34 -15.42
C LEU A 23 6.44 -30.54 -14.15
N GLN A 24 6.75 -31.49 -13.30
CA GLN A 24 6.87 -31.10 -11.90
C GLN A 24 8.13 -30.24 -11.78
N HIS A 25 7.99 -28.97 -12.00
CA HIS A 25 8.89 -28.01 -11.44
C HIS A 25 8.69 -28.15 -9.93
N ASP A 26 9.61 -28.82 -9.28
CA ASP A 26 9.65 -28.91 -7.82
C ASP A 26 9.72 -27.46 -7.34
N ASP A 27 8.59 -26.91 -6.91
CA ASP A 27 8.49 -25.51 -6.47
C ASP A 27 9.14 -25.40 -5.11
N GLN A 28 10.49 -25.36 -5.11
CA GLN A 28 11.33 -25.27 -3.91
C GLN A 28 11.25 -23.87 -3.27
N SER A 29 10.31 -23.03 -3.67
CA SER A 29 10.12 -21.67 -3.13
C SER A 29 9.64 -21.69 -1.68
N ALA A 30 8.93 -22.75 -1.29
CA ALA A 30 8.70 -23.11 0.10
C ALA A 30 9.08 -24.59 0.26
N ASN A 31 9.84 -24.88 1.29
CA ASN A 31 10.22 -26.24 1.65
C ASN A 31 9.78 -26.56 3.09
N ASP A 32 10.15 -27.73 3.60
CA ASP A 32 9.75 -28.17 4.94
C ASP A 32 10.29 -27.28 6.08
N THR A 33 11.23 -26.39 5.81
CA THR A 33 11.89 -25.57 6.83
C THR A 33 11.79 -24.06 6.60
N GLU A 34 11.51 -23.61 5.36
CA GLU A 34 11.64 -22.20 4.97
C GLU A 34 10.59 -21.77 3.96
N ILE A 35 10.06 -20.54 4.12
CA ILE A 35 9.22 -19.82 3.17
C ILE A 35 9.98 -18.57 2.72
N ARG A 36 10.31 -18.46 1.43
CA ARG A 36 11.06 -17.32 0.88
C ARG A 36 10.10 -16.27 0.34
N ILE A 37 10.29 -15.04 0.80
CA ILE A 37 9.44 -13.88 0.47
C ILE A 37 10.33 -12.80 -0.13
N GLY A 38 10.05 -12.38 -1.35
CA GLY A 38 10.74 -11.29 -2.04
C GLY A 38 10.11 -9.93 -1.77
N ASN A 39 10.92 -8.87 -1.75
CA ASN A 39 10.46 -7.51 -1.57
C ASN A 39 11.38 -6.51 -2.28
N LEU A 40 10.80 -5.39 -2.70
CA LEU A 40 11.50 -4.22 -3.21
C LEU A 40 11.10 -3.00 -2.38
N MET A 41 12.11 -2.21 -1.99
CA MET A 41 11.89 -1.08 -1.11
C MET A 41 12.89 0.04 -1.44
N PRO A 42 12.49 1.32 -1.42
CA PRO A 42 13.42 2.43 -1.61
C PRO A 42 14.24 2.65 -0.33
N TYR A 43 15.32 1.88 -0.15
CA TYR A 43 16.22 2.09 0.98
C TYR A 43 17.10 3.32 0.80
N THR A 44 17.26 3.78 -0.45
CA THR A 44 17.95 5.01 -0.83
C THR A 44 17.07 5.87 -1.75
N GLY A 45 17.53 7.09 -2.07
CA GLY A 45 16.84 8.00 -2.97
C GLY A 45 15.74 8.85 -2.33
N PRO A 46 14.94 9.55 -3.15
CA PRO A 46 13.99 10.56 -2.68
C PRO A 46 12.84 10.02 -1.81
N LEU A 47 12.54 8.72 -1.93
CA LEU A 47 11.48 8.05 -1.19
C LEU A 47 12.01 7.17 -0.05
N ALA A 48 13.28 7.35 0.35
CA ALA A 48 13.92 6.55 1.41
C ALA A 48 13.20 6.64 2.78
N GLU A 49 12.38 7.66 3.02
CA GLU A 49 11.52 7.77 4.21
C GLU A 49 10.56 6.59 4.35
N PHE A 50 10.13 5.98 3.23
CA PHE A 50 9.27 4.79 3.21
C PHE A 50 10.02 3.48 3.44
N SER A 51 11.37 3.49 3.50
CA SER A 51 12.16 2.29 3.84
C SER A 51 11.79 1.65 5.17
N ALA A 52 11.15 2.42 6.06
CA ALA A 52 10.64 1.94 7.34
C ALA A 52 9.58 0.83 7.17
N ILE A 53 8.84 0.79 6.05
CA ILE A 53 7.89 -0.27 5.72
C ILE A 53 8.62 -1.62 5.67
N GLY A 54 9.58 -1.80 4.76
CA GLY A 54 10.29 -3.07 4.59
C GLY A 54 11.14 -3.46 5.81
N LYS A 55 11.66 -2.48 6.56
CA LYS A 55 12.38 -2.76 7.81
C LYS A 55 11.43 -3.30 8.90
N ALA A 56 10.21 -2.76 9.00
CA ALA A 56 9.20 -3.26 9.92
C ALA A 56 8.66 -4.63 9.49
N GLU A 57 8.46 -4.86 8.18
CA GLU A 57 8.10 -6.17 7.62
C GLU A 57 9.13 -7.23 7.99
N SER A 58 10.42 -6.95 7.76
CA SER A 58 11.54 -7.84 8.15
C SER A 58 11.51 -8.17 9.64
N ALA A 59 11.42 -7.14 10.48
CA ALA A 59 11.36 -7.30 11.93
C ALA A 59 10.13 -8.10 12.40
N TYR A 60 8.99 -7.93 11.70
CA TYR A 60 7.78 -8.69 12.00
C TYR A 60 7.98 -10.19 11.70
N PHE A 61 8.61 -10.52 10.58
CA PHE A 61 8.93 -11.92 10.25
C PHE A 61 9.96 -12.52 11.21
N ASP A 62 10.94 -11.74 11.70
CA ASP A 62 11.85 -12.17 12.76
C ASP A 62 11.08 -12.49 14.04
N MET A 63 10.09 -11.67 14.43
CA MET A 63 9.21 -11.94 15.56
C MET A 63 8.42 -13.24 15.38
N ILE A 64 7.88 -13.49 14.20
CA ILE A 64 7.17 -14.75 13.89
C ILE A 64 8.14 -15.93 13.96
N ASN A 65 9.35 -15.77 13.45
CA ASN A 65 10.41 -16.78 13.48
C ASN A 65 10.81 -17.16 14.90
N ASP A 66 10.92 -16.19 15.80
CA ASP A 66 11.19 -16.43 17.23
C ASP A 66 10.06 -17.21 17.92
N ARG A 67 8.83 -17.05 17.43
CA ARG A 67 7.65 -17.77 17.91
C ARG A 67 7.44 -19.14 17.25
N GLY A 68 8.41 -19.62 16.47
CA GLY A 68 8.39 -20.96 15.84
C GLY A 68 8.06 -20.95 14.34
N GLY A 69 7.88 -19.78 13.73
CA GLY A 69 7.55 -19.65 12.31
C GLY A 69 6.10 -19.96 11.99
N ILE A 70 5.81 -20.37 10.77
CA ILE A 70 4.48 -20.79 10.31
C ILE A 70 4.50 -22.29 10.05
N ASN A 71 3.75 -23.07 10.80
CA ASN A 71 3.74 -24.53 10.74
C ASN A 71 5.16 -25.12 10.79
N GLY A 72 6.05 -24.57 11.66
CA GLY A 72 7.45 -24.98 11.82
C GLY A 72 8.42 -24.43 10.76
N ARG A 73 7.92 -23.73 9.73
CA ARG A 73 8.75 -23.12 8.68
C ARG A 73 9.14 -21.69 9.04
N LYS A 74 10.41 -21.34 8.85
CA LYS A 74 10.91 -19.97 9.04
C LYS A 74 10.55 -19.09 7.84
N LEU A 75 10.23 -17.85 8.08
CA LEU A 75 10.04 -16.83 7.04
C LEU A 75 11.40 -16.23 6.69
N ARG A 76 11.81 -16.35 5.45
CA ARG A 76 13.03 -15.71 4.92
C ARG A 76 12.65 -14.55 4.03
N PHE A 77 12.80 -13.34 4.55
CA PHE A 77 12.52 -12.11 3.83
C PHE A 77 13.76 -11.63 3.09
N ILE A 78 13.66 -11.46 1.77
CA ILE A 78 14.73 -11.03 0.88
C ILE A 78 14.30 -9.72 0.26
N SER A 79 14.78 -8.62 0.82
CA SER A 79 14.42 -7.26 0.40
C SER A 79 15.61 -6.56 -0.25
N HIS A 80 15.38 -5.92 -1.38
CA HIS A 80 16.38 -5.19 -2.14
C HIS A 80 15.99 -3.72 -2.32
N ASP A 81 17.04 -2.88 -2.43
CA ASP A 81 16.88 -1.46 -2.75
C ASP A 81 16.67 -1.27 -4.25
N ASP A 82 15.50 -0.82 -4.64
CA ASP A 82 15.19 -0.47 -6.02
C ASP A 82 15.35 1.04 -6.32
N ASN A 83 15.69 1.83 -5.31
CA ASN A 83 15.81 3.29 -5.42
C ASN A 83 14.59 3.95 -6.10
N SER A 84 13.43 3.30 -6.06
CA SER A 84 12.20 3.69 -6.79
C SER A 84 12.37 3.74 -8.32
N ASP A 85 13.35 3.04 -8.89
CA ASP A 85 13.57 2.93 -10.34
C ASP A 85 12.86 1.69 -10.89
N PRO A 86 11.88 1.84 -11.81
CA PRO A 86 11.15 0.71 -12.38
C PRO A 86 12.01 -0.30 -13.13
N THR A 87 13.13 0.15 -13.73
CA THR A 87 14.07 -0.74 -14.45
C THR A 87 14.85 -1.60 -13.47
N VAL A 88 15.37 -0.97 -12.41
CA VAL A 88 16.05 -1.67 -11.30
C VAL A 88 15.09 -2.65 -10.61
N ALA A 89 13.85 -2.23 -10.36
CA ALA A 89 12.81 -3.07 -9.77
C ALA A 89 12.59 -4.36 -10.59
N LEU A 90 12.52 -4.26 -11.92
CA LEU A 90 12.32 -5.42 -12.80
C LEU A 90 13.52 -6.38 -12.76
N ASP A 91 14.73 -5.87 -12.81
CA ASP A 91 15.95 -6.70 -12.80
C ASP A 91 16.15 -7.41 -11.45
N LEU A 92 15.90 -6.71 -10.34
CA LEU A 92 15.92 -7.29 -9.00
C LEU A 92 14.84 -8.36 -8.82
N THR A 93 13.63 -8.11 -9.33
CA THR A 93 12.53 -9.09 -9.27
C THR A 93 12.88 -10.37 -10.03
N ARG A 94 13.49 -10.27 -11.22
CA ARG A 94 13.98 -11.45 -11.93
C ARG A 94 14.96 -12.27 -11.08
N GLY A 95 15.89 -11.57 -10.42
CA GLY A 95 16.82 -12.23 -9.50
C GLY A 95 16.13 -12.96 -8.35
N LEU A 96 15.18 -12.30 -7.68
CA LEU A 96 14.40 -12.88 -6.59
C LEU A 96 13.62 -14.14 -7.04
N VAL A 97 13.05 -14.10 -8.24
CA VAL A 97 12.27 -15.23 -8.78
C VAL A 97 13.16 -16.35 -9.30
N GLU A 98 14.18 -16.04 -10.12
CA GLU A 98 14.93 -17.04 -10.88
C GLU A 98 16.13 -17.61 -10.11
N ARG A 99 16.74 -16.85 -9.20
CA ARG A 99 17.91 -17.29 -8.40
C ARG A 99 17.54 -17.62 -6.97
N ASP A 100 16.77 -16.71 -6.32
CA ASP A 100 16.42 -16.86 -4.91
C ASP A 100 15.18 -17.72 -4.73
N ASN A 101 14.45 -18.03 -5.82
CA ASN A 101 13.26 -18.87 -5.87
C ASN A 101 12.24 -18.50 -4.79
N VAL A 102 11.83 -17.23 -4.77
CA VAL A 102 10.81 -16.74 -3.82
C VAL A 102 9.44 -17.34 -4.10
N LEU A 103 8.69 -17.66 -3.05
CA LEU A 103 7.31 -18.11 -3.15
C LEU A 103 6.42 -17.01 -3.73
N LEU A 104 6.60 -15.79 -3.23
CA LEU A 104 5.82 -14.61 -3.58
C LEU A 104 6.65 -13.34 -3.42
N MET A 105 6.20 -12.27 -4.08
CA MET A 105 6.60 -10.89 -3.78
C MET A 105 5.59 -10.29 -2.80
N PHE A 106 6.08 -9.58 -1.79
CA PHE A 106 5.23 -9.02 -0.74
C PHE A 106 5.60 -7.59 -0.40
N GLY A 107 4.61 -6.74 -0.17
CA GLY A 107 4.75 -5.43 0.45
C GLY A 107 5.64 -4.43 -0.31
N SER A 108 6.05 -4.75 -1.55
CA SER A 108 6.93 -3.86 -2.34
C SER A 108 6.31 -2.48 -2.49
N PHE A 109 7.13 -1.44 -2.22
CA PHE A 109 6.65 -0.07 -2.17
C PHE A 109 6.60 0.60 -3.55
N GLY A 110 5.61 1.46 -3.73
CA GLY A 110 5.53 2.42 -4.84
C GLY A 110 4.81 1.89 -6.08
N THR A 111 4.19 2.80 -6.83
CA THR A 111 3.38 2.43 -7.99
C THR A 111 4.23 2.08 -9.21
N PRO A 112 5.23 2.90 -9.64
CA PRO A 112 5.94 2.65 -10.90
C PRO A 112 6.71 1.32 -10.91
N GLY A 113 7.43 0.99 -9.85
CA GLY A 113 8.19 -0.25 -9.73
C GLY A 113 7.27 -1.47 -9.78
N ASN A 114 6.17 -1.44 -9.00
CA ASN A 114 5.21 -2.54 -8.96
C ASN A 114 4.46 -2.75 -10.28
N LEU A 115 4.16 -1.69 -11.03
CA LEU A 115 3.60 -1.80 -12.39
C LEU A 115 4.60 -2.42 -13.37
N ALA A 116 5.88 -2.08 -13.27
CA ALA A 116 6.92 -2.61 -14.16
C ALA A 116 7.13 -4.13 -13.98
N VAL A 117 7.04 -4.63 -12.75
CA VAL A 117 7.25 -6.06 -12.45
C VAL A 117 5.99 -6.91 -12.64
N ARG A 118 4.82 -6.30 -12.66
CA ARG A 118 3.51 -6.96 -12.64
C ARG A 118 3.32 -7.98 -13.77
N SER A 119 3.62 -7.60 -15.01
CA SER A 119 3.45 -8.50 -16.16
C SER A 119 4.34 -9.73 -16.05
N PHE A 120 5.61 -9.54 -15.69
CA PHE A 120 6.57 -10.63 -15.47
C PHE A 120 6.08 -11.62 -14.39
N LEU A 121 5.56 -11.11 -13.27
CA LEU A 121 5.06 -11.94 -12.17
C LEU A 121 3.77 -12.67 -12.54
N ASN A 122 2.81 -11.99 -13.20
CA ASN A 122 1.55 -12.58 -13.62
C ASN A 122 1.74 -13.69 -14.67
N GLU A 123 2.62 -13.49 -15.68
CA GLU A 123 2.96 -14.51 -16.67
C GLU A 123 3.55 -15.78 -16.06
N ARG A 124 4.31 -15.64 -14.97
CA ARG A 124 4.95 -16.75 -14.24
C ARG A 124 4.13 -17.28 -13.08
N LYS A 125 2.93 -16.75 -12.87
CA LYS A 125 2.06 -17.12 -11.75
C LYS A 125 2.75 -16.97 -10.38
N ILE A 126 3.51 -15.89 -10.22
CA ILE A 126 4.14 -15.54 -8.94
C ILE A 126 3.20 -14.56 -8.22
N PRO A 127 2.70 -14.88 -7.02
CA PRO A 127 1.90 -13.94 -6.25
C PRO A 127 2.66 -12.65 -5.96
N GLN A 128 2.05 -11.51 -6.28
CA GLN A 128 2.48 -10.16 -5.88
C GLN A 128 1.46 -9.65 -4.89
N LEU A 129 1.68 -9.94 -3.59
CA LEU A 129 0.69 -9.70 -2.55
C LEU A 129 0.94 -8.42 -1.78
N PHE A 130 -0.16 -7.75 -1.50
CA PHE A 130 -0.23 -6.61 -0.60
C PHE A 130 0.75 -5.50 -0.98
N VAL A 131 0.76 -5.21 -2.30
CA VAL A 131 1.55 -4.10 -2.86
C VAL A 131 1.30 -2.83 -2.05
N ALA A 132 2.38 -2.19 -1.60
CA ALA A 132 2.32 -0.93 -0.85
C ALA A 132 2.08 0.25 -1.80
N SER A 133 0.89 0.26 -2.41
CA SER A 133 0.38 1.29 -3.30
C SER A 133 -1.15 1.20 -3.39
N GLY A 134 -1.80 2.36 -3.41
CA GLY A 134 -3.25 2.49 -3.62
C GLY A 134 -3.65 2.66 -5.09
N ASN A 135 -2.80 2.30 -6.05
CA ASN A 135 -3.17 2.38 -7.46
C ASN A 135 -4.28 1.39 -7.81
N GLU A 136 -5.28 1.84 -8.57
CA GLU A 136 -6.47 1.06 -8.93
C GLU A 136 -6.14 -0.25 -9.66
N GLU A 137 -5.06 -0.28 -10.43
CA GLU A 137 -4.67 -1.43 -11.25
C GLU A 137 -4.26 -2.67 -10.43
N PHE A 138 -4.00 -2.53 -9.13
CA PHE A 138 -3.68 -3.67 -8.26
C PHE A 138 -4.92 -4.34 -7.65
N GLY A 139 -6.10 -3.86 -7.95
CA GLY A 139 -7.35 -4.35 -7.39
C GLY A 139 -8.25 -5.14 -8.34
N ASP A 140 -7.86 -5.34 -9.61
CA ASP A 140 -8.65 -6.04 -10.64
C ASP A 140 -8.14 -7.46 -10.90
N PRO A 141 -8.77 -8.52 -10.33
CA PRO A 141 -8.35 -9.90 -10.55
C PRO A 141 -8.52 -10.40 -11.99
N LYS A 142 -9.33 -9.73 -12.82
CA LYS A 142 -9.49 -10.11 -14.23
C LYS A 142 -8.29 -9.66 -15.06
N ALA A 143 -7.78 -8.46 -14.78
CA ALA A 143 -6.62 -7.92 -15.46
C ALA A 143 -5.31 -8.51 -14.93
N VAL A 144 -5.21 -8.70 -13.60
CA VAL A 144 -3.97 -9.09 -12.91
C VAL A 144 -4.23 -10.14 -11.83
N PRO A 145 -4.53 -11.40 -12.20
CA PRO A 145 -4.98 -12.43 -11.27
C PRO A 145 -3.93 -12.86 -10.23
N TRP A 146 -2.68 -12.43 -10.36
CA TRP A 146 -1.58 -12.73 -9.45
C TRP A 146 -1.08 -11.50 -8.70
N THR A 147 -1.80 -10.37 -8.78
CA THR A 147 -1.42 -9.11 -8.11
C THR A 147 -2.55 -8.61 -7.23
N MET A 148 -2.24 -8.25 -5.99
CA MET A 148 -3.18 -7.70 -5.01
C MET A 148 -2.56 -6.53 -4.27
N GLY A 149 -3.24 -5.36 -4.24
CA GLY A 149 -2.90 -4.24 -3.36
C GLY A 149 -3.22 -4.55 -1.89
N TRP A 150 -2.95 -3.61 -0.99
CA TRP A 150 -3.33 -3.74 0.42
C TRP A 150 -4.15 -2.57 0.93
N GLN A 151 -3.67 -1.37 0.73
CA GLN A 151 -4.29 -0.12 1.21
C GLN A 151 -5.50 0.32 0.38
N PRO A 152 -6.31 1.26 0.90
CA PRO A 152 -7.36 1.90 0.13
C PRO A 152 -6.84 2.55 -1.15
N SER A 153 -7.70 2.60 -2.18
CA SER A 153 -7.34 3.20 -3.46
C SER A 153 -7.14 4.72 -3.33
N PHE A 154 -6.08 5.24 -3.95
CA PHE A 154 -5.82 6.69 -4.03
C PHE A 154 -6.98 7.43 -4.69
N ARG A 155 -7.56 6.83 -5.71
CA ARG A 155 -8.69 7.39 -6.44
C ARG A 155 -9.96 7.45 -5.57
N ALA A 156 -10.21 6.39 -4.80
CA ALA A 156 -11.31 6.37 -3.84
C ALA A 156 -11.11 7.42 -2.74
N GLN A 157 -9.89 7.60 -2.25
CA GLN A 157 -9.55 8.65 -1.30
C GLN A 157 -9.84 10.05 -1.85
N GLY A 158 -9.43 10.32 -3.11
CA GLY A 158 -9.77 11.58 -3.78
C GLY A 158 -11.27 11.84 -3.84
N ARG A 159 -12.09 10.81 -4.12
CA ARG A 159 -13.56 10.91 -4.09
C ARG A 159 -14.10 11.20 -2.68
N ILE A 160 -13.53 10.61 -1.64
CA ILE A 160 -13.91 10.91 -0.25
C ILE A 160 -13.68 12.38 0.06
N TYR A 161 -12.53 12.94 -0.32
CA TYR A 161 -12.26 14.37 -0.11
C TYR A 161 -13.21 15.27 -0.89
N ALA A 162 -13.47 14.94 -2.15
CA ALA A 162 -14.43 15.69 -2.97
C ALA A 162 -15.84 15.67 -2.38
N ASN A 163 -16.33 14.52 -1.93
CA ASN A 163 -17.63 14.38 -1.29
C ASN A 163 -17.70 15.18 0.02
N TYR A 164 -16.64 15.16 0.81
CA TYR A 164 -16.53 15.99 2.01
C TYR A 164 -16.61 17.49 1.68
N ILE A 165 -15.87 17.93 0.66
CA ILE A 165 -15.91 19.32 0.19
C ILE A 165 -17.33 19.71 -0.24
N GLN A 166 -18.00 18.89 -1.03
CA GLN A 166 -19.37 19.17 -1.48
C GLN A 166 -20.37 19.27 -0.32
N ALA A 167 -20.25 18.39 0.67
CA ALA A 167 -21.15 18.32 1.80
C ALA A 167 -21.01 19.53 2.75
N PHE A 168 -19.76 19.95 3.02
CA PHE A 168 -19.48 20.95 4.07
C PHE A 168 -19.05 22.31 3.53
N TYR A 169 -18.60 22.39 2.27
CA TYR A 169 -18.07 23.61 1.66
C TYR A 169 -18.60 23.84 0.23
N PRO A 170 -19.92 23.72 0.02
CA PRO A 170 -20.48 23.90 -1.31
C PRO A 170 -20.15 25.32 -1.82
N GLN A 171 -19.74 25.45 -3.07
CA GLN A 171 -19.40 26.72 -3.75
C GLN A 171 -18.03 27.34 -3.35
N ARG A 172 -17.28 26.79 -2.39
CA ARG A 172 -15.94 27.32 -2.08
C ARG A 172 -14.93 26.92 -3.14
N LYS A 173 -14.00 27.82 -3.40
CA LYS A 173 -12.97 27.63 -4.42
C LYS A 173 -11.85 26.75 -3.89
N ILE A 174 -11.37 25.85 -4.76
CA ILE A 174 -10.41 24.81 -4.45
C ILE A 174 -9.11 25.07 -5.20
N VAL A 175 -7.98 24.80 -4.59
CA VAL A 175 -6.71 24.59 -5.26
C VAL A 175 -6.12 23.25 -4.88
N VAL A 176 -5.36 22.65 -5.79
CA VAL A 176 -4.73 21.34 -5.59
C VAL A 176 -3.24 21.44 -5.90
N LEU A 177 -2.41 20.94 -4.99
CA LEU A 177 -0.98 20.72 -5.21
C LEU A 177 -0.72 19.23 -5.10
N TRP A 178 -0.29 18.61 -6.19
CA TRP A 178 -0.19 17.15 -6.26
C TRP A 178 1.16 16.71 -6.84
N GLN A 179 1.72 15.63 -6.28
CA GLN A 179 2.98 15.05 -6.71
C GLN A 179 2.86 14.49 -8.13
N ASN A 180 3.81 14.84 -9.00
CA ASN A 180 3.78 14.51 -10.43
C ASN A 180 4.19 13.04 -10.69
N ASP A 181 3.46 12.11 -10.09
CA ASP A 181 3.59 10.67 -10.32
C ASP A 181 2.22 9.99 -10.36
N GLN A 182 2.20 8.66 -10.40
CA GLN A 182 0.94 7.91 -10.42
C GLN A 182 0.11 8.06 -9.14
N PHE A 183 0.76 8.24 -7.98
CA PHE A 183 0.06 8.48 -6.72
C PHE A 183 -0.74 9.79 -6.78
N GLY A 184 -0.06 10.91 -7.05
CA GLY A 184 -0.73 12.21 -7.10
C GLY A 184 -1.78 12.28 -8.21
N ARG A 185 -1.49 11.70 -9.39
CA ARG A 185 -2.45 11.63 -10.51
C ARG A 185 -3.74 10.88 -10.16
N GLU A 186 -3.63 9.71 -9.51
CA GLU A 186 -4.81 8.92 -9.14
C GLU A 186 -5.64 9.61 -8.05
N LEU A 187 -5.00 10.26 -7.08
CA LEU A 187 -5.70 11.01 -6.05
C LEU A 187 -6.42 12.22 -6.69
N PHE A 188 -5.73 13.00 -7.52
CA PHE A 188 -6.32 14.15 -8.22
C PHE A 188 -7.46 13.72 -9.16
N LYS A 189 -7.30 12.60 -9.85
CA LYS A 189 -8.38 12.02 -10.67
C LYS A 189 -9.61 11.69 -9.83
N GLY A 190 -9.39 11.09 -8.65
CA GLY A 190 -10.47 10.81 -7.71
C GLY A 190 -11.19 12.08 -7.22
N ILE A 191 -10.45 13.17 -6.99
CA ILE A 191 -11.06 14.46 -6.65
C ILE A 191 -11.94 14.95 -7.79
N ASN A 192 -11.47 14.93 -9.03
CA ASN A 192 -12.25 15.35 -10.19
C ASN A 192 -13.51 14.50 -10.37
N GLU A 193 -13.41 13.19 -10.20
CA GLU A 193 -14.57 12.30 -10.29
C GLU A 193 -15.60 12.56 -9.19
N GLY A 194 -15.13 12.73 -7.96
CA GLY A 194 -16.01 13.06 -6.85
C GLY A 194 -16.70 14.41 -7.00
N LEU A 195 -16.00 15.42 -7.52
CA LEU A 195 -16.61 16.73 -7.80
C LEU A 195 -17.59 16.69 -8.99
N GLY A 196 -17.35 15.79 -9.96
CA GLY A 196 -18.22 15.69 -11.13
C GLY A 196 -18.41 17.02 -11.86
N ASN A 197 -19.65 17.50 -11.95
CA ASN A 197 -19.98 18.77 -12.61
C ASN A 197 -19.50 20.02 -11.84
N LEU A 198 -18.90 19.85 -10.64
CA LEU A 198 -18.39 20.94 -9.81
C LEU A 198 -16.86 21.13 -9.95
N THR A 199 -16.23 20.48 -10.93
CA THR A 199 -14.78 20.64 -11.18
C THR A 199 -14.36 22.08 -11.46
N GLN A 200 -15.29 22.95 -11.95
CA GLN A 200 -15.04 24.39 -12.08
C GLN A 200 -14.78 25.10 -10.74
N MET A 201 -14.98 24.44 -9.61
CA MET A 201 -14.55 24.96 -8.30
C MET A 201 -13.04 24.94 -8.14
N ILE A 202 -12.31 24.09 -8.90
CA ILE A 202 -10.85 24.06 -8.89
C ILE A 202 -10.35 25.26 -9.72
N LEU A 203 -9.77 26.24 -9.03
CA LEU A 203 -9.22 27.44 -9.68
C LEU A 203 -7.85 27.18 -10.30
N VAL A 204 -7.02 26.44 -9.60
CA VAL A 204 -5.65 26.11 -9.99
C VAL A 204 -5.29 24.74 -9.46
N ASP A 205 -4.68 23.94 -10.28
CA ASP A 205 -3.94 22.75 -9.86
C ASP A 205 -2.49 22.84 -10.33
N ILE A 206 -1.56 22.37 -9.52
CA ILE A 206 -0.13 22.37 -9.82
C ILE A 206 0.41 20.96 -9.52
N ALA A 207 1.09 20.38 -10.53
CA ALA A 207 1.90 19.20 -10.33
C ALA A 207 3.30 19.61 -9.90
N PHE A 208 3.87 18.96 -8.88
CA PHE A 208 5.23 19.21 -8.39
C PHE A 208 6.08 17.94 -8.38
N GLU A 209 7.37 18.07 -8.57
CA GLU A 209 8.33 16.97 -8.39
C GLU A 209 8.79 16.88 -6.93
N ILE A 210 9.10 15.69 -6.42
CA ILE A 210 9.56 15.51 -5.02
C ILE A 210 10.82 16.34 -4.75
N SER A 211 11.68 16.51 -5.75
CA SER A 211 12.90 17.33 -5.69
C SER A 211 12.68 18.80 -5.99
N ASP A 212 11.42 19.26 -6.06
CA ASP A 212 11.10 20.62 -6.50
C ASP A 212 11.56 21.67 -5.48
N ALA A 213 12.46 22.54 -5.91
CA ALA A 213 12.95 23.66 -5.12
C ALA A 213 11.96 24.85 -5.05
N TYR A 214 10.84 24.79 -5.79
CA TYR A 214 9.90 25.90 -5.96
C TYR A 214 8.60 25.76 -5.18
N LEU A 215 8.54 24.91 -4.17
CA LEU A 215 7.32 24.70 -3.37
C LEU A 215 6.75 26.00 -2.79
N GLU A 216 7.61 26.92 -2.33
CA GLU A 216 7.17 28.24 -1.85
C GLU A 216 6.48 29.05 -2.95
N THR A 217 7.02 29.03 -4.17
CA THR A 217 6.41 29.70 -5.33
C THR A 217 5.04 29.10 -5.64
N HIS A 218 4.93 27.77 -5.64
CA HIS A 218 3.66 27.10 -5.89
C HIS A 218 2.61 27.47 -4.84
N VAL A 219 2.94 27.38 -3.55
CA VAL A 219 2.00 27.75 -2.46
C VAL A 219 1.60 29.22 -2.56
N SER A 220 2.56 30.12 -2.92
CA SER A 220 2.26 31.54 -3.14
C SER A 220 1.31 31.79 -4.31
N ILE A 221 1.44 31.05 -5.41
CA ILE A 221 0.50 31.12 -6.55
C ILE A 221 -0.89 30.67 -6.11
N LEU A 222 -0.97 29.53 -5.41
CA LEU A 222 -2.23 28.97 -4.91
C LEU A 222 -2.93 29.93 -3.95
N LYS A 223 -2.21 30.54 -3.02
CA LYS A 223 -2.76 31.57 -2.11
C LYS A 223 -3.35 32.76 -2.89
N ARG A 224 -2.59 33.29 -3.89
CA ARG A 224 -3.05 34.45 -4.70
C ARG A 224 -4.29 34.19 -5.54
N SER A 225 -4.63 32.94 -5.79
CA SER A 225 -5.90 32.59 -6.47
C SER A 225 -7.16 32.96 -5.68
N GLY A 226 -7.01 33.20 -4.39
CA GLY A 226 -8.13 33.45 -3.49
C GLY A 226 -8.93 32.20 -3.12
N ALA A 227 -8.37 31.01 -3.31
CA ALA A 227 -9.03 29.77 -2.91
C ALA A 227 -9.16 29.64 -1.39
N GLU A 228 -10.23 29.00 -0.98
CA GLU A 228 -10.59 28.81 0.43
C GLU A 228 -10.32 27.37 0.88
N ILE A 229 -10.11 26.43 -0.07
CA ILE A 229 -9.78 25.04 0.18
C ILE A 229 -8.46 24.72 -0.53
N PHE A 230 -7.57 24.10 0.21
CA PHE A 230 -6.28 23.63 -0.32
C PHE A 230 -6.18 22.13 -0.13
N VAL A 231 -6.06 21.38 -1.22
CA VAL A 231 -5.81 19.93 -1.20
C VAL A 231 -4.37 19.67 -1.56
N PHE A 232 -3.66 18.96 -0.70
CA PHE A 232 -2.27 18.56 -0.91
C PHE A 232 -2.15 17.04 -1.01
N ALA A 233 -1.57 16.56 -2.11
CA ALA A 233 -1.28 15.16 -2.38
C ALA A 233 0.22 14.96 -2.64
N GLY A 234 0.97 14.65 -1.58
CA GLY A 234 2.42 14.43 -1.64
C GLY A 234 2.90 13.58 -0.47
N VAL A 235 4.21 13.37 -0.41
CA VAL A 235 4.87 12.57 0.63
C VAL A 235 5.11 13.38 1.91
N PRO A 236 5.40 12.74 3.06
CA PRO A 236 5.56 13.40 4.37
C PRO A 236 6.51 14.58 4.38
N THR A 237 7.70 14.42 3.79
CA THR A 237 8.73 15.48 3.80
C THR A 237 8.25 16.74 3.09
N THR A 238 7.62 16.64 1.92
CA THR A 238 7.06 17.80 1.19
C THR A 238 5.82 18.35 1.89
N ALA A 239 4.99 17.50 2.48
CA ALA A 239 3.82 17.93 3.24
C ALA A 239 4.20 18.81 4.43
N SER A 240 5.23 18.43 5.19
CA SER A 240 5.73 19.22 6.30
C SER A 240 6.19 20.60 5.87
N GLN A 241 6.86 20.71 4.72
CA GLN A 241 7.28 21.99 4.14
C GLN A 241 6.09 22.84 3.71
N VAL A 242 5.11 22.23 3.02
CA VAL A 242 3.93 22.95 2.52
C VAL A 242 3.05 23.46 3.68
N ILE A 243 2.90 22.69 4.75
CA ILE A 243 2.18 23.15 5.96
C ILE A 243 2.87 24.38 6.56
N ARG A 244 4.20 24.35 6.74
CA ARG A 244 4.97 25.53 7.23
C ARG A 244 4.82 26.72 6.31
N LEU A 245 5.01 26.55 5.00
CA LEU A 245 4.88 27.62 4.03
C LEU A 245 3.48 28.25 4.04
N THR A 246 2.44 27.44 4.23
CA THR A 246 1.06 27.93 4.34
C THR A 246 0.91 28.82 5.58
N ALA A 247 1.49 28.42 6.70
CA ALA A 247 1.47 29.22 7.93
C ALA A 247 2.33 30.51 7.82
N ASP A 248 3.55 30.41 7.29
CA ASP A 248 4.47 31.55 7.09
C ASP A 248 3.85 32.61 6.18
N LEU A 249 3.10 32.17 5.18
CA LEU A 249 2.35 33.04 4.29
C LEU A 249 1.07 33.61 4.95
N GLN A 250 0.74 33.24 6.19
CA GLN A 250 -0.53 33.62 6.84
C GLN A 250 -1.77 33.28 5.98
N TRP A 251 -1.75 32.13 5.37
CA TRP A 251 -2.87 31.61 4.59
C TRP A 251 -3.56 30.49 5.38
N HIS A 252 -4.85 30.62 5.62
CA HIS A 252 -5.65 29.74 6.46
C HIS A 252 -6.81 29.08 5.67
N PRO A 253 -6.51 28.26 4.64
CA PRO A 253 -7.54 27.52 3.92
C PRO A 253 -8.07 26.36 4.76
N VAL A 254 -9.19 25.79 4.37
CA VAL A 254 -9.53 24.42 4.75
C VAL A 254 -8.48 23.51 4.11
N PHE A 255 -7.56 22.99 4.92
CA PHE A 255 -6.44 22.21 4.41
C PHE A 255 -6.74 20.71 4.45
N ILE A 256 -6.78 20.07 3.28
CA ILE A 256 -7.00 18.63 3.12
C ILE A 256 -5.67 17.99 2.70
N LEU A 257 -5.21 17.03 3.49
CA LEU A 257 -3.95 16.33 3.34
C LEU A 257 -4.18 14.88 2.93
N GLY A 258 -3.48 14.40 1.89
CA GLY A 258 -3.49 12.98 1.51
C GLY A 258 -2.99 12.09 2.67
N ASP A 259 -3.58 10.90 2.85
CA ASP A 259 -3.31 10.01 3.98
C ASP A 259 -1.86 9.53 4.05
N ALA A 260 -1.20 9.36 2.91
CA ALA A 260 0.21 8.97 2.83
C ALA A 260 1.13 9.92 3.62
N ALA A 261 0.70 11.17 3.84
CA ALA A 261 1.39 12.18 4.60
C ALA A 261 0.71 12.52 5.95
N ALA A 262 -0.38 11.86 6.31
CA ALA A 262 -1.16 12.17 7.51
C ALA A 262 -0.59 11.52 8.78
N SER A 263 0.67 11.82 9.10
CA SER A 263 1.35 11.30 10.29
C SER A 263 1.71 12.42 11.26
N ILE A 264 1.29 12.28 12.52
CA ILE A 264 1.66 13.23 13.57
C ILE A 264 3.18 13.23 13.74
N GLY A 265 3.80 12.04 13.84
CA GLY A 265 5.23 11.92 14.12
C GLY A 265 6.11 12.42 12.98
N THR A 266 5.85 11.96 11.75
CA THR A 266 6.75 12.19 10.61
C THR A 266 6.39 13.39 9.72
N THR A 267 5.18 13.96 9.88
CA THR A 267 4.72 15.10 9.08
C THR A 267 4.33 16.31 9.91
N LEU A 268 3.32 16.15 10.81
CA LEU A 268 2.75 17.30 11.50
C LEU A 268 3.69 17.86 12.55
N SER A 269 4.38 17.01 13.31
CA SER A 269 5.36 17.44 14.30
C SER A 269 6.56 18.19 13.67
N PRO A 270 7.18 17.69 12.57
CA PRO A 270 8.17 18.46 11.84
C PRO A 270 7.67 19.78 11.23
N ALA A 271 6.37 19.84 10.88
CA ALA A 271 5.76 21.07 10.36
C ALA A 271 5.47 22.14 11.43
N GLY A 272 5.42 21.73 12.71
CA GLY A 272 4.87 22.48 13.83
C GLY A 272 3.40 22.10 14.03
N LEU A 273 3.07 21.51 15.19
CA LEU A 273 1.70 21.02 15.46
C LEU A 273 0.66 22.15 15.41
N GLU A 274 1.05 23.36 15.84
CA GLU A 274 0.23 24.56 15.76
C GLU A 274 -0.11 24.93 14.31
N ASN A 275 0.84 24.78 13.37
CA ASN A 275 0.64 25.07 11.95
C ASN A 275 -0.28 24.05 11.27
N ALA A 276 -0.34 22.84 11.82
CA ALA A 276 -1.14 21.74 11.30
C ALA A 276 -2.55 21.68 11.93
N THR A 277 -2.86 22.53 12.92
CA THR A 277 -4.18 22.52 13.57
C THR A 277 -5.28 22.82 12.56
N GLY A 278 -6.29 21.94 12.51
CA GLY A 278 -7.42 22.04 11.56
C GLY A 278 -7.21 21.27 10.26
N VAL A 279 -6.02 20.70 10.01
CA VAL A 279 -5.76 19.83 8.84
C VAL A 279 -6.72 18.64 8.86
N ILE A 280 -7.30 18.36 7.71
CA ILE A 280 -8.23 17.25 7.49
C ILE A 280 -7.54 16.18 6.66
N SER A 281 -7.76 14.92 6.99
CA SER A 281 -7.31 13.78 6.19
C SER A 281 -8.33 12.65 6.24
N ALA A 282 -8.01 11.54 5.57
CA ALA A 282 -8.68 10.27 5.76
C ALA A 282 -7.66 9.25 6.23
N SER A 283 -8.03 8.35 7.12
CA SER A 283 -7.12 7.32 7.63
C SER A 283 -7.80 5.96 7.71
N PHE A 284 -6.99 4.90 7.64
CA PHE A 284 -7.42 3.52 7.87
C PHE A 284 -6.58 2.83 8.94
N LEU A 285 -5.45 3.43 9.34
CA LEU A 285 -4.57 2.95 10.40
C LEU A 285 -4.61 3.91 11.60
N LYS A 286 -4.33 3.40 12.78
CA LYS A 286 -3.99 4.20 13.95
C LYS A 286 -2.70 4.96 13.66
N ASP A 287 -2.59 6.21 14.12
CA ASP A 287 -1.31 6.93 14.02
C ASP A 287 -0.47 6.62 15.26
N PRO A 288 0.74 6.07 15.13
CA PRO A 288 1.58 5.74 16.29
C PRO A 288 2.11 6.96 17.04
N GLY A 289 2.07 8.15 16.43
CA GLY A 289 2.36 9.43 17.07
C GLY A 289 1.18 10.04 17.82
N ASP A 290 -0.03 9.47 17.70
CA ASP A 290 -1.23 10.02 18.32
C ASP A 290 -1.39 9.56 19.78
N PRO A 291 -1.35 10.49 20.75
CA PRO A 291 -1.53 10.17 22.15
C PRO A 291 -2.91 9.58 22.49
N ALA A 292 -3.90 9.68 21.62
CA ALA A 292 -5.19 9.03 21.80
C ALA A 292 -5.07 7.49 21.93
N TRP A 293 -4.04 6.91 21.32
CA TRP A 293 -3.81 5.46 21.32
C TRP A 293 -2.88 4.97 22.42
N LYS A 294 -2.41 5.83 23.34
CA LYS A 294 -1.42 5.48 24.39
C LYS A 294 -1.82 4.28 25.26
N ASP A 295 -3.12 4.10 25.49
CA ASP A 295 -3.66 3.01 26.33
C ASP A 295 -4.25 1.84 25.52
N ASP A 296 -4.25 1.95 24.18
CA ASP A 296 -4.73 0.91 23.28
C ASP A 296 -3.83 -0.35 23.38
N PRO A 297 -4.40 -1.55 23.58
CA PRO A 297 -3.61 -2.77 23.75
C PRO A 297 -2.74 -3.10 22.52
N ALA A 298 -3.25 -2.90 21.31
CA ALA A 298 -2.50 -3.19 20.09
C ALA A 298 -1.33 -2.20 19.91
N MET A 299 -1.51 -0.94 20.31
CA MET A 299 -0.42 0.03 20.28
C MET A 299 0.63 -0.21 21.37
N LYS A 300 0.27 -0.80 22.49
CA LYS A 300 1.25 -1.31 23.49
C LYS A 300 2.08 -2.47 22.92
N GLU A 301 1.44 -3.40 22.22
CA GLU A 301 2.14 -4.49 21.51
C GLU A 301 3.05 -3.95 20.40
N TRP A 302 2.60 -2.93 19.66
CA TRP A 302 3.42 -2.20 18.69
C TRP A 302 4.68 -1.62 19.34
N LEU A 303 4.56 -0.94 20.46
CA LEU A 303 5.71 -0.37 21.18
C LEU A 303 6.67 -1.46 21.65
N PHE A 304 6.14 -2.57 22.20
CA PHE A 304 6.96 -3.73 22.56
C PHE A 304 7.67 -4.35 21.36
N PHE A 305 6.98 -4.48 20.22
CA PHE A 305 7.58 -4.94 18.97
C PHE A 305 8.72 -4.04 18.52
N MET A 306 8.51 -2.73 18.52
CA MET A 306 9.54 -1.78 18.15
C MET A 306 10.77 -1.86 19.07
N ASP A 307 10.56 -1.97 20.38
CA ASP A 307 11.66 -2.08 21.34
C ASP A 307 12.49 -3.35 21.16
N LYS A 308 11.84 -4.45 20.84
CA LYS A 308 12.50 -5.76 20.78
C LYS A 308 13.05 -6.10 19.39
N TYR A 309 12.27 -5.86 18.35
CA TYR A 309 12.57 -6.34 16.99
C TYR A 309 13.01 -5.24 16.02
N TYR A 310 12.64 -3.98 16.30
CA TYR A 310 13.06 -2.84 15.47
C TYR A 310 13.57 -1.66 16.32
N PRO A 311 14.56 -1.87 17.22
CA PRO A 311 14.98 -0.87 18.21
C PRO A 311 15.60 0.41 17.61
N LYS A 312 16.02 0.38 16.34
CA LYS A 312 16.54 1.55 15.63
C LYS A 312 15.45 2.32 14.86
N GLY A 313 14.22 1.78 14.82
CA GLY A 313 13.09 2.39 14.13
C GLY A 313 12.47 3.53 14.94
N ASP A 314 11.88 4.47 14.24
CA ASP A 314 11.07 5.51 14.87
C ASP A 314 9.71 4.92 15.27
N LYS A 315 9.41 4.94 16.57
CA LYS A 315 8.15 4.43 17.13
C LYS A 315 6.93 5.22 16.70
N ALA A 316 7.10 6.47 16.26
CA ALA A 316 6.04 7.32 15.74
C ALA A 316 5.88 7.24 14.20
N SER A 317 6.61 6.34 13.53
CA SER A 317 6.56 6.18 12.09
C SER A 317 5.31 5.44 11.64
N SER A 318 4.39 6.14 10.96
CA SER A 318 3.22 5.52 10.32
C SER A 318 3.62 4.57 9.18
N ALA A 319 4.74 4.81 8.50
CA ALA A 319 5.28 3.91 7.49
C ALA A 319 5.71 2.56 8.12
N ALA A 320 6.38 2.59 9.27
CA ALA A 320 6.74 1.36 9.99
C ALA A 320 5.49 0.60 10.49
N LEU A 321 4.49 1.32 11.02
CA LEU A 321 3.22 0.73 11.44
C LEU A 321 2.46 0.08 10.25
N TYR A 322 2.52 0.72 9.08
CA TYR A 322 1.98 0.17 7.84
C TYR A 322 2.61 -1.20 7.51
N GLY A 323 3.95 -1.27 7.50
CA GLY A 323 4.68 -2.52 7.25
C GLY A 323 4.33 -3.61 8.27
N TYR A 324 4.19 -3.25 9.54
CA TYR A 324 3.74 -4.16 10.61
C TYR A 324 2.36 -4.75 10.30
N ALA A 325 1.37 -3.93 9.95
CA ALA A 325 0.00 -4.36 9.67
C ALA A 325 -0.11 -5.19 8.37
N ALA A 326 0.65 -4.82 7.35
CA ALA A 326 0.70 -5.58 6.10
C ALA A 326 1.33 -6.96 6.33
N ALA A 327 2.44 -7.04 7.09
CA ALA A 327 3.09 -8.30 7.45
C ALA A 327 2.18 -9.18 8.31
N GLU A 328 1.42 -8.60 9.26
CA GLU A 328 0.40 -9.31 10.03
C GLU A 328 -0.65 -9.96 9.11
N THR A 329 -1.09 -9.23 8.08
CA THR A 329 -2.04 -9.72 7.08
C THR A 329 -1.47 -10.87 6.26
N LEU A 330 -0.21 -10.78 5.81
CA LEU A 330 0.43 -11.88 5.09
C LEU A 330 0.58 -13.13 5.97
N VAL A 331 0.99 -12.97 7.22
CA VAL A 331 1.11 -14.09 8.16
C VAL A 331 -0.23 -14.78 8.37
N GLN A 332 -1.34 -14.03 8.40
CA GLN A 332 -2.69 -14.62 8.43
C GLN A 332 -2.97 -15.47 7.18
N VAL A 333 -2.66 -14.98 5.99
CA VAL A 333 -2.82 -15.73 4.73
C VAL A 333 -1.99 -17.01 4.75
N LEU A 334 -0.70 -16.93 5.11
CA LEU A 334 0.18 -18.08 5.14
C LEU A 334 -0.25 -19.14 6.17
N LYS A 335 -0.79 -18.71 7.31
CA LYS A 335 -1.41 -19.64 8.30
C LYS A 335 -2.63 -20.36 7.73
N GLN A 336 -3.47 -19.66 6.96
CA GLN A 336 -4.63 -20.26 6.30
C GLN A 336 -4.25 -21.25 5.20
N CYS A 337 -3.06 -21.13 4.61
CA CYS A 337 -2.57 -22.08 3.61
C CYS A 337 -2.31 -23.48 4.21
N GLY A 338 -2.08 -23.59 5.51
CA GLY A 338 -1.71 -24.86 6.14
C GLY A 338 -0.37 -25.38 5.58
N ASP A 339 -0.37 -26.63 5.15
CA ASP A 339 0.82 -27.26 4.55
C ASP A 339 0.89 -27.07 3.03
N ASP A 340 -0.22 -26.68 2.38
CA ASP A 340 -0.25 -26.39 0.95
C ASP A 340 0.20 -24.95 0.68
N LEU A 341 1.50 -24.78 0.49
CA LEU A 341 2.15 -23.51 0.11
C LEU A 341 2.32 -23.36 -1.40
N SER A 342 1.50 -24.05 -2.22
CA SER A 342 1.45 -23.76 -3.66
C SER A 342 1.02 -22.30 -3.91
N ARG A 343 1.57 -21.68 -4.96
CA ARG A 343 1.26 -20.29 -5.31
C ARG A 343 -0.24 -20.09 -5.57
N GLU A 344 -0.89 -21.10 -6.15
CA GLU A 344 -2.33 -21.13 -6.37
C GLU A 344 -3.11 -21.09 -5.06
N ASN A 345 -2.68 -21.86 -4.04
CA ASN A 345 -3.32 -21.83 -2.74
C ASN A 345 -3.07 -20.51 -2.01
N VAL A 346 -1.85 -19.97 -2.09
CA VAL A 346 -1.53 -18.66 -1.50
C VAL A 346 -2.46 -17.58 -2.07
N MET A 347 -2.63 -17.51 -3.40
CA MET A 347 -3.57 -16.56 -4.02
C MET A 347 -5.01 -16.82 -3.61
N ARG A 348 -5.43 -18.08 -3.53
CA ARG A 348 -6.79 -18.46 -3.10
C ARG A 348 -7.06 -18.01 -1.66
N GLN A 349 -6.12 -18.19 -0.74
CA GLN A 349 -6.26 -17.77 0.65
C GLN A 349 -6.21 -16.24 0.77
N ALA A 350 -5.34 -15.58 0.02
CA ALA A 350 -5.31 -14.12 -0.05
C ALA A 350 -6.62 -13.52 -0.57
N ALA A 351 -7.29 -14.21 -1.51
CA ALA A 351 -8.60 -13.83 -2.06
C ALA A 351 -9.80 -14.32 -1.22
N ALA A 352 -9.57 -14.80 0.00
CA ALA A 352 -10.63 -15.35 0.87
C ALA A 352 -10.59 -14.77 2.29
N LEU A 353 -9.92 -13.63 2.48
CA LEU A 353 -9.94 -12.93 3.76
C LEU A 353 -11.34 -12.38 4.03
N LYS A 354 -11.88 -12.69 5.21
CA LYS A 354 -13.21 -12.25 5.60
C LYS A 354 -13.18 -11.68 7.01
N ASP A 355 -13.66 -10.45 7.13
CA ASP A 355 -13.78 -9.72 8.39
C ASP A 355 -12.48 -9.74 9.23
N TYR A 356 -11.33 -9.82 8.56
CA TYR A 356 -10.05 -9.82 9.25
C TYR A 356 -9.70 -8.40 9.69
N GLU A 357 -9.35 -8.25 10.95
CA GLU A 357 -8.97 -6.97 11.55
C GLU A 357 -7.49 -7.03 11.98
N PRO A 358 -6.55 -6.54 11.14
CA PRO A 358 -5.18 -6.33 11.60
C PRO A 358 -5.16 -5.45 12.84
N SER A 359 -4.28 -5.73 13.78
CA SER A 359 -4.33 -5.19 15.14
C SER A 359 -4.30 -3.65 15.23
N VAL A 360 -3.69 -2.99 14.25
CA VAL A 360 -3.46 -1.54 14.24
C VAL A 360 -4.30 -0.76 13.21
N VAL A 361 -5.28 -1.40 12.56
CA VAL A 361 -6.29 -0.67 11.78
C VAL A 361 -7.22 0.13 12.71
N LEU A 362 -7.84 1.16 12.17
CA LEU A 362 -8.85 1.92 12.94
C LEU A 362 -10.06 1.05 13.27
N PRO A 363 -10.67 1.23 14.43
CA PRO A 363 -11.88 0.48 14.82
C PRO A 363 -12.97 0.54 13.75
N GLY A 364 -13.51 -0.62 13.38
CA GLY A 364 -14.54 -0.80 12.36
C GLY A 364 -14.02 -0.96 10.93
N ILE A 365 -12.72 -0.84 10.72
CA ILE A 365 -12.09 -1.12 9.42
C ILE A 365 -11.65 -2.58 9.36
N LYS A 366 -11.98 -3.25 8.25
CA LYS A 366 -11.73 -4.67 8.05
C LYS A 366 -11.06 -4.95 6.72
N VAL A 367 -10.27 -6.01 6.69
CA VAL A 367 -9.72 -6.59 5.46
C VAL A 367 -10.70 -7.62 4.94
N ASN A 368 -11.19 -7.39 3.73
CA ASN A 368 -12.10 -8.28 3.04
C ASN A 368 -11.69 -8.41 1.57
N THR A 369 -11.46 -9.64 1.14
CA THR A 369 -11.16 -9.97 -0.26
C THR A 369 -12.11 -11.02 -0.78
N ASP A 370 -12.28 -11.07 -2.10
CA ASP A 370 -13.01 -12.14 -2.77
C ASP A 370 -12.42 -12.35 -4.19
N PRO A 371 -12.71 -13.47 -4.86
CA PRO A 371 -12.14 -13.76 -6.18
C PRO A 371 -12.46 -12.73 -7.27
N THR A 372 -13.40 -11.80 -7.02
CA THR A 372 -13.80 -10.76 -7.97
C THR A 372 -13.29 -9.38 -7.59
N ASN A 373 -12.67 -9.22 -6.39
CA ASN A 373 -12.20 -7.94 -5.88
C ASN A 373 -10.94 -8.11 -5.01
N PHE A 374 -9.80 -7.69 -5.55
CA PHE A 374 -8.49 -7.73 -4.91
C PHE A 374 -8.13 -6.42 -4.19
N ARG A 375 -9.12 -5.71 -3.65
CA ARG A 375 -8.92 -4.54 -2.76
C ARG A 375 -9.22 -4.95 -1.32
N PRO A 376 -8.19 -5.27 -0.51
CA PRO A 376 -8.38 -5.78 0.85
C PRO A 376 -9.04 -4.76 1.79
N ILE A 377 -8.55 -3.52 1.82
CA ILE A 377 -9.11 -2.45 2.64
C ILE A 377 -9.94 -1.51 1.75
N LYS A 378 -11.25 -1.48 2.02
CA LYS A 378 -12.24 -0.69 1.27
C LYS A 378 -12.88 0.38 2.12
N GLN A 379 -12.28 0.70 3.25
CA GLN A 379 -12.83 1.58 4.26
C GLN A 379 -11.81 2.60 4.71
N MET A 380 -12.25 3.82 4.93
CA MET A 380 -11.46 4.90 5.53
C MET A 380 -12.33 5.73 6.48
N ARG A 381 -11.71 6.49 7.35
CA ARG A 381 -12.39 7.44 8.22
C ARG A 381 -11.81 8.83 8.04
N LEU A 382 -12.65 9.82 7.83
CA LEU A 382 -12.22 11.21 7.85
C LEU A 382 -11.82 11.61 9.27
N VAL A 383 -10.73 12.36 9.36
CA VAL A 383 -10.16 12.84 10.62
C VAL A 383 -9.73 14.29 10.49
N GLN A 384 -9.78 15.04 11.58
CA GLN A 384 -9.26 16.40 11.68
C GLN A 384 -8.27 16.49 12.83
N PHE A 385 -7.15 17.11 12.59
CA PHE A 385 -6.13 17.33 13.61
C PHE A 385 -6.49 18.53 14.48
N ASP A 386 -6.60 18.33 15.80
CA ASP A 386 -6.98 19.39 16.75
C ASP A 386 -5.78 20.16 17.36
N GLY A 387 -4.56 19.88 16.86
CA GLY A 387 -3.29 20.40 17.40
C GLY A 387 -2.58 19.38 18.30
N ARG A 388 -3.22 18.26 18.66
CA ARG A 388 -2.65 17.23 19.51
C ARG A 388 -2.94 15.81 19.03
N THR A 389 -4.15 15.56 18.56
CA THR A 389 -4.65 14.23 18.18
C THR A 389 -5.59 14.32 16.99
N TRP A 390 -5.77 13.21 16.30
CA TRP A 390 -6.74 13.09 15.22
C TRP A 390 -8.15 12.86 15.78
N GLN A 391 -9.05 13.81 15.52
CA GLN A 391 -10.47 13.70 15.87
C GLN A 391 -11.25 13.12 14.69
N PRO A 392 -12.06 12.07 14.90
CA PRO A 392 -12.84 11.48 13.82
C PRO A 392 -13.95 12.43 13.36
N ILE A 393 -14.18 12.50 12.04
CA ILE A 393 -15.30 13.20 11.41
C ILE A 393 -16.27 12.14 10.87
N GLY A 394 -17.44 12.00 11.51
CA GLY A 394 -18.47 11.05 11.10
C GLY A 394 -18.07 9.59 11.24
N ASP A 395 -18.75 8.73 10.48
CA ASP A 395 -18.58 7.29 10.49
C ASP A 395 -17.47 6.81 9.55
N VAL A 396 -17.16 5.52 9.60
CA VAL A 396 -16.30 4.85 8.61
C VAL A 396 -16.98 4.89 7.24
N LEU A 397 -16.23 5.31 6.23
CA LEU A 397 -16.71 5.48 4.85
C LEU A 397 -16.23 4.29 4.00
N GLU A 398 -17.15 3.74 3.18
CA GLU A 398 -16.79 2.76 2.17
C GLU A 398 -16.11 3.45 0.98
N THR A 399 -15.01 2.87 0.50
CA THR A 399 -14.29 3.33 -0.71
C THR A 399 -14.86 2.72 -2.00
N ALA A 400 -15.75 1.73 -1.87
CA ALA A 400 -16.47 1.15 -2.99
C ALA A 400 -17.61 2.07 -3.40
N PHE A 401 -17.33 2.95 -4.35
CA PHE A 401 -18.41 3.64 -5.07
C PHE A 401 -18.92 2.70 -6.16
N SER A 402 -20.23 2.46 -6.21
CA SER A 402 -20.85 1.81 -7.35
C SER A 402 -20.57 2.66 -8.59
N ASP A 403 -20.15 2.04 -9.69
CA ASP A 403 -20.05 2.69 -11.01
C ASP A 403 -21.44 3.11 -11.57
N ALA A 404 -22.44 3.24 -10.69
CA ALA A 404 -23.74 3.72 -11.08
C ALA A 404 -23.63 5.23 -11.41
N PRO A 405 -23.97 5.65 -12.63
CA PRO A 405 -24.00 7.06 -12.95
C PRO A 405 -25.03 7.73 -12.03
N HIS A 406 -24.62 8.76 -11.31
CA HIS A 406 -25.53 9.62 -10.59
C HIS A 406 -26.53 10.19 -11.59
N LYS A 407 -27.81 9.78 -11.45
CA LYS A 407 -28.93 10.29 -12.23
C LYS A 407 -29.21 11.74 -11.88
#